data_23b93a6f43ee52c82d6084ad5f87c778
#
_entry.id   23b93a6f43ee52c82d6084ad5f87c778
#
_cell.length_a   1.000
_cell.length_b   1.000
_cell.length_c   1.000
_cell.angle_alpha   90.00
_cell.angle_beta   90.00
_cell.angle_gamma   90.00
#
_symmetry.space_group_name_H-M   'P 1'
#
loop_
_entity.id
_entity.type
_entity.pdbx_description
1 polymer ?
#
loop_
_entity_poly.entity_id
_entity_poly.type
_entity_poly.pdbx_seq_one_letter_code
_entity_poly.pdbx_strand_id
1 'polypeptide(L)'
;MNFLNWFSPCLRASVVILAVLALAGCDVERRKSDAELGLNPQQAEGRKLYDNYCDRCHEPYSSRGKKGPGLKGVFKQQYLSLSGLPANDARMTDIIKFGRAKMEGFNQVMTDQQIKDLLAYLHTL
;
A
#
# COMPACT_ATOMS: atom_id res chain seq x y z
N MET A 1 -46.28 21.73 8.77
CA MET A 1 -45.58 22.80 9.52
C MET A 1 -44.09 22.62 9.28
N ASN A 2 -43.47 23.56 8.53
CA ASN A 2 -42.09 23.45 8.07
C ASN A 2 -41.11 23.95 9.16
N PHE A 3 -40.58 23.05 9.96
CA PHE A 3 -39.55 23.34 10.97
C PHE A 3 -38.27 23.99 10.40
N LEU A 4 -38.08 23.89 9.08
CA LEU A 4 -36.91 24.43 8.38
C LEU A 4 -36.87 25.95 8.26
N ASN A 5 -37.99 26.65 8.53
CA ASN A 5 -38.06 28.11 8.31
C ASN A 5 -37.66 28.96 9.51
N TRP A 6 -37.35 28.34 10.65
CA TRP A 6 -37.02 29.05 11.90
C TRP A 6 -35.51 29.40 12.03
N PHE A 7 -34.65 28.77 11.26
CA PHE A 7 -33.23 29.03 11.38
C PHE A 7 -32.76 30.19 10.48
N SER A 8 -31.96 31.09 11.05
CA SER A 8 -31.29 32.20 10.35
C SER A 8 -30.56 31.69 9.09
N PRO A 9 -30.55 32.45 7.97
CA PRO A 9 -29.85 32.05 6.76
C PRO A 9 -28.37 31.73 6.97
N CYS A 10 -27.72 32.38 7.93
CA CYS A 10 -26.34 32.07 8.32
C CYS A 10 -26.17 30.67 8.92
N LEU A 11 -27.15 30.21 9.74
CA LEU A 11 -27.09 28.89 10.36
C LEU A 11 -27.29 27.77 9.31
N ARG A 12 -28.18 28.02 8.33
CA ARG A 12 -28.39 27.09 7.20
C ARG A 12 -27.15 26.97 6.33
N ALA A 13 -26.49 28.07 6.01
CA ALA A 13 -25.24 28.06 5.26
C ALA A 13 -24.13 27.28 5.99
N SER A 14 -24.01 27.48 7.31
CA SER A 14 -23.02 26.75 8.12
C SER A 14 -23.26 25.25 8.17
N VAL A 15 -24.53 24.81 8.29
CA VAL A 15 -24.87 23.38 8.30
C VAL A 15 -24.61 22.73 6.94
N VAL A 16 -24.93 23.42 5.83
CA VAL A 16 -24.64 22.92 4.48
C VAL A 16 -23.14 22.80 4.24
N ILE A 17 -22.36 23.80 4.64
CA ILE A 17 -20.88 23.80 4.51
C ILE A 17 -20.29 22.65 5.33
N LEU A 18 -20.72 22.44 6.57
CA LEU A 18 -20.27 21.33 7.41
C LEU A 18 -20.64 19.97 6.83
N ALA A 19 -21.84 19.84 6.25
CA ALA A 19 -22.26 18.60 5.59
C ALA A 19 -21.44 18.30 4.33
N VAL A 20 -21.12 19.32 3.52
CA VAL A 20 -20.28 19.18 2.33
C VAL A 20 -18.84 18.81 2.72
N LEU A 21 -18.30 19.44 3.77
CA LEU A 21 -16.95 19.09 4.28
C LEU A 21 -16.88 17.68 4.86
N ALA A 22 -17.94 17.21 5.51
CA ALA A 22 -18.02 15.84 6.01
C ALA A 22 -18.09 14.78 4.89
N LEU A 23 -18.66 15.13 3.73
CA LEU A 23 -18.70 14.26 2.55
C LEU A 23 -17.40 14.27 1.74
N ALA A 24 -16.54 15.28 1.91
CA ALA A 24 -15.23 15.35 1.27
C ALA A 24 -14.14 14.56 2.03
N GLY A 25 -14.48 13.95 3.16
CA GLY A 25 -13.55 13.24 4.01
C GLY A 25 -13.41 11.77 3.66
N CYS A 26 -12.17 11.33 3.55
CA CYS A 26 -11.67 9.99 3.34
C CYS A 26 -11.70 9.50 1.88
N ASP A 27 -10.70 9.90 1.15
CA ASP A 27 -10.22 9.12 0.01
C ASP A 27 -9.62 7.80 0.55
N VAL A 28 -10.49 6.84 0.83
CA VAL A 28 -10.09 5.47 1.10
C VAL A 28 -9.65 4.92 -0.25
N GLU A 29 -8.35 4.96 -0.52
CA GLU A 29 -7.77 4.39 -1.73
C GLU A 29 -8.17 2.92 -1.81
N ARG A 30 -9.21 2.65 -2.61
CA ARG A 30 -9.75 1.31 -2.81
C ARG A 30 -8.66 0.44 -3.46
N ARG A 31 -8.40 -0.70 -2.86
CA ARG A 31 -7.46 -1.67 -3.41
C ARG A 31 -7.96 -2.19 -4.76
N LYS A 32 -7.26 -1.85 -5.83
CA LYS A 32 -7.60 -2.24 -7.21
C LYS A 32 -7.51 -3.76 -7.37
N SER A 33 -8.34 -4.33 -8.24
CA SER A 33 -8.27 -5.75 -8.62
C SER A 33 -7.03 -6.03 -9.49
N ASP A 34 -6.66 -7.31 -9.65
CA ASP A 34 -5.54 -7.71 -10.50
C ASP A 34 -5.74 -7.27 -11.96
N ALA A 35 -6.99 -7.35 -12.46
CA ALA A 35 -7.36 -6.91 -13.80
C ALA A 35 -7.21 -5.39 -13.97
N GLU A 36 -7.63 -4.60 -12.98
CA GLU A 36 -7.47 -3.14 -12.98
C GLU A 36 -6.00 -2.70 -12.92
N LEU A 37 -5.14 -3.51 -12.31
CA LEU A 37 -3.70 -3.29 -12.26
C LEU A 37 -2.96 -3.83 -13.49
N GLY A 38 -3.63 -4.59 -14.36
CA GLY A 38 -3.02 -5.22 -15.52
C GLY A 38 -1.97 -6.26 -15.17
N LEU A 39 -2.12 -6.94 -14.03
CA LEU A 39 -1.14 -7.92 -13.56
C LEU A 39 -1.14 -9.16 -14.46
N ASN A 40 0.04 -9.62 -14.83
CA ASN A 40 0.19 -10.93 -15.43
C ASN A 40 0.04 -12.05 -14.35
N PRO A 41 -0.09 -13.34 -14.74
CA PRO A 41 -0.29 -14.44 -13.78
C PRO A 41 0.78 -14.52 -12.69
N GLN A 42 2.05 -14.31 -13.03
CA GLN A 42 3.15 -14.32 -12.06
C GLN A 42 3.02 -13.18 -11.04
N GLN A 43 2.72 -11.97 -11.51
CA GLN A 43 2.51 -10.80 -10.67
C GLN A 43 1.29 -10.97 -9.76
N ALA A 44 0.22 -11.61 -10.26
CA ALA A 44 -0.97 -11.91 -9.47
C ALA A 44 -0.67 -12.91 -8.33
N GLU A 45 0.13 -13.95 -8.60
CA GLU A 45 0.62 -14.84 -7.53
C GLU A 45 1.52 -14.10 -6.54
N GLY A 46 2.42 -13.25 -7.01
CA GLY A 46 3.24 -12.40 -6.16
C GLY A 46 2.41 -11.46 -5.28
N ARG A 47 1.31 -10.93 -5.80
CA ARG A 47 0.36 -10.11 -5.03
C ARG A 47 -0.30 -10.90 -3.91
N LYS A 48 -0.72 -12.14 -4.15
CA LYS A 48 -1.29 -13.01 -3.11
C LYS A 48 -0.29 -13.25 -1.98
N LEU A 49 0.99 -13.48 -2.33
CA LEU A 49 2.06 -13.61 -1.35
C LEU A 49 2.24 -12.32 -0.55
N TYR A 50 2.24 -11.17 -1.23
CA TYR A 50 2.30 -9.88 -0.59
C TYR A 50 1.16 -9.67 0.42
N ASP A 51 -0.07 -9.95 0.02
CA ASP A 51 -1.26 -9.80 0.84
C ASP A 51 -1.22 -10.67 2.10
N ASN A 52 -0.67 -11.87 1.98
CA ASN A 52 -0.59 -12.82 3.09
C ASN A 52 0.55 -12.51 4.08
N TYR A 53 1.69 -12.03 3.60
CA TYR A 53 2.91 -11.95 4.40
C TYR A 53 3.42 -10.53 4.64
N CYS A 54 3.16 -9.59 3.73
CA CYS A 54 3.80 -8.28 3.72
C CYS A 54 2.85 -7.14 4.11
N ASP A 55 1.57 -7.20 3.69
CA ASP A 55 0.59 -6.12 3.84
C ASP A 55 0.37 -5.68 5.28
N ARG A 56 0.53 -6.58 6.24
CA ARG A 56 0.41 -6.26 7.67
C ARG A 56 1.42 -5.21 8.14
N CYS A 57 2.57 -5.13 7.48
CA CYS A 57 3.67 -4.26 7.86
C CYS A 57 4.03 -3.21 6.81
N HIS A 58 3.72 -3.45 5.55
CA HIS A 58 4.09 -2.58 4.43
C HIS A 58 2.85 -2.07 3.69
N GLU A 59 2.93 -0.83 3.18
CA GLU A 59 1.90 -0.23 2.33
C GLU A 59 2.33 -0.31 0.87
N PRO A 60 1.56 -0.97 -0.04
CA PRO A 60 2.00 -1.18 -1.41
C PRO A 60 1.95 0.08 -2.27
N TYR A 61 0.92 0.92 -2.08
CA TYR A 61 0.65 2.07 -2.95
C TYR A 61 0.96 3.42 -2.33
N SER A 62 1.56 3.44 -1.15
CA SER A 62 1.93 4.67 -0.45
C SER A 62 3.42 4.68 -0.12
N SER A 63 4.03 5.85 -0.12
CA SER A 63 5.36 6.09 0.46
C SER A 63 5.32 6.13 1.99
N ARG A 64 4.14 6.31 2.59
CA ARG A 64 3.98 6.19 4.04
C ARG A 64 4.06 4.72 4.46
N GLY A 65 4.89 4.45 5.47
CA GLY A 65 4.98 3.12 6.04
C GLY A 65 3.88 2.84 7.08
N LYS A 66 3.77 1.57 7.44
CA LYS A 66 3.05 1.08 8.63
C LYS A 66 4.10 0.73 9.71
N LYS A 67 4.31 -0.56 9.97
CA LYS A 67 5.42 -1.05 10.82
C LYS A 67 6.75 -1.08 10.06
N GLY A 68 6.69 -1.26 8.74
CA GLY A 68 7.78 -1.18 7.79
C GLY A 68 7.60 -0.01 6.82
N PRO A 69 8.58 0.28 5.95
CA PRO A 69 8.47 1.35 4.95
C PRO A 69 7.37 1.08 3.93
N GLY A 70 6.81 2.15 3.36
CA GLY A 70 5.94 2.04 2.20
C GLY A 70 6.74 1.56 0.99
N LEU A 71 6.10 0.79 0.11
CA LEU A 71 6.78 0.15 -1.02
C LEU A 71 6.43 0.76 -2.39
N LYS A 72 5.64 1.83 -2.42
CA LYS A 72 5.34 2.53 -3.68
C LYS A 72 6.62 2.96 -4.39
N GLY A 73 6.81 2.46 -5.60
CA GLY A 73 7.98 2.78 -6.42
C GLY A 73 9.30 2.26 -5.85
N VAL A 74 9.29 1.20 -5.04
CA VAL A 74 10.49 0.70 -4.35
C VAL A 74 11.63 0.37 -5.32
N PHE A 75 11.36 -0.15 -6.52
CA PHE A 75 12.36 -0.42 -7.54
C PHE A 75 12.63 0.76 -8.50
N LYS A 76 11.88 1.86 -8.36
CA LYS A 76 12.14 3.10 -9.12
C LYS A 76 13.19 4.00 -8.44
N GLN A 77 13.59 3.63 -7.23
CA GLN A 77 14.62 4.32 -6.46
C GLN A 77 15.97 3.64 -6.67
N GLN A 78 17.04 4.39 -6.58
CA GLN A 78 18.40 3.84 -6.64
C GLN A 78 18.76 3.07 -5.36
N TYR A 79 18.25 3.54 -4.22
CA TYR A 79 18.56 2.97 -2.91
C TYR A 79 17.28 2.83 -2.08
N LEU A 80 17.24 1.79 -1.26
CA LEU A 80 16.16 1.55 -0.29
C LEU A 80 16.23 2.59 0.84
N SER A 81 15.12 3.27 1.10
CA SER A 81 15.03 4.47 1.94
C SER A 81 15.56 4.29 3.37
N LEU A 82 15.33 3.12 4.00
CA LEU A 82 15.77 2.89 5.38
C LEU A 82 17.17 2.27 5.49
N SER A 83 17.61 1.55 4.49
CA SER A 83 18.86 0.79 4.59
C SER A 83 20.02 1.39 3.81
N GLY A 84 19.73 2.28 2.84
CA GLY A 84 20.72 2.79 1.91
C GLY A 84 21.32 1.73 0.98
N LEU A 85 20.76 0.50 0.98
CA LEU A 85 21.19 -0.55 0.06
C LEU A 85 20.62 -0.34 -1.32
N PRO A 86 21.30 -0.80 -2.39
CA PRO A 86 20.75 -0.73 -3.74
C PRO A 86 19.35 -1.36 -3.85
N ALA A 87 18.42 -0.68 -4.50
CA ALA A 87 17.07 -1.17 -4.74
C ALA A 87 17.05 -2.07 -5.98
N ASN A 88 17.51 -3.30 -5.83
CA ASN A 88 17.57 -4.32 -6.88
C ASN A 88 17.09 -5.68 -6.37
N ASP A 89 16.81 -6.60 -7.31
CA ASP A 89 16.27 -7.92 -7.02
C ASP A 89 17.15 -8.73 -6.06
N ALA A 90 18.47 -8.68 -6.22
CA ALA A 90 19.39 -9.43 -5.37
C ALA A 90 19.27 -8.98 -3.91
N ARG A 91 19.31 -7.69 -3.66
CA ARG A 91 19.17 -7.14 -2.31
C ARG A 91 17.78 -7.34 -1.73
N MET A 92 16.74 -7.18 -2.54
CA MET A 92 15.38 -7.42 -2.09
C MET A 92 15.17 -8.90 -1.76
N THR A 93 15.72 -9.81 -2.56
CA THR A 93 15.72 -11.25 -2.28
C THR A 93 16.39 -11.56 -0.94
N ASP A 94 17.57 -11.00 -0.68
CA ASP A 94 18.29 -11.19 0.59
C ASP A 94 17.47 -10.70 1.78
N ILE A 95 16.85 -9.51 1.65
CA ILE A 95 16.01 -8.94 2.71
C ILE A 95 14.77 -9.80 2.96
N ILE A 96 14.12 -10.29 1.91
CA ILE A 96 12.94 -11.16 2.04
C ILE A 96 13.35 -12.49 2.67
N LYS A 97 14.43 -13.11 2.21
CA LYS A 97 14.87 -14.42 2.72
C LYS A 97 15.32 -14.37 4.17
N PHE A 98 16.17 -13.42 4.50
CA PHE A 98 16.90 -13.43 5.77
C PHE A 98 16.41 -12.39 6.77
N GLY A 99 15.49 -11.51 6.34
CA GLY A 99 15.03 -10.41 7.15
C GLY A 99 16.06 -9.29 7.28
N ARG A 100 15.65 -8.21 7.93
CA ARG A 100 16.53 -7.10 8.28
C ARG A 100 15.95 -6.28 9.42
N ALA A 101 16.75 -5.94 10.41
CA ALA A 101 16.33 -5.19 11.58
C ALA A 101 15.10 -5.83 12.26
N LYS A 102 13.93 -5.19 12.18
CA LYS A 102 12.67 -5.71 12.75
C LYS A 102 11.85 -6.56 11.77
N MET A 103 12.27 -6.67 10.51
CA MET A 103 11.63 -7.51 9.51
C MET A 103 12.15 -8.94 9.64
N GLU A 104 11.24 -9.88 9.84
CA GLU A 104 11.57 -11.31 9.85
C GLU A 104 11.93 -11.83 8.45
N GLY A 105 12.67 -12.93 8.38
CA GLY A 105 13.00 -13.61 7.13
C GLY A 105 11.99 -14.68 6.78
N PHE A 106 11.78 -14.90 5.48
CA PHE A 106 10.76 -15.81 4.95
C PHE A 106 11.34 -17.04 4.22
N ASN A 107 12.65 -17.32 4.32
CA ASN A 107 13.30 -18.45 3.65
C ASN A 107 12.77 -19.82 4.08
N GLN A 108 12.12 -19.92 5.25
CA GLN A 108 11.53 -21.16 5.75
C GLN A 108 10.06 -21.35 5.32
N VAL A 109 9.42 -20.28 4.82
CA VAL A 109 7.98 -20.29 4.49
C VAL A 109 7.69 -19.99 3.02
N MET A 110 8.69 -19.50 2.27
CA MET A 110 8.58 -19.20 0.84
C MET A 110 9.65 -19.95 0.06
N THR A 111 9.25 -20.55 -1.06
CA THR A 111 10.20 -21.11 -2.04
C THR A 111 10.88 -20.01 -2.84
N ASP A 112 11.98 -20.32 -3.50
CA ASP A 112 12.66 -19.38 -4.40
C ASP A 112 11.76 -18.89 -5.54
N GLN A 113 10.85 -19.76 -6.04
CA GLN A 113 9.89 -19.36 -7.07
C GLN A 113 8.88 -18.36 -6.51
N GLN A 114 8.35 -18.59 -5.34
CA GLN A 114 7.43 -17.64 -4.69
C GLN A 114 8.09 -16.28 -4.42
N ILE A 115 9.36 -16.26 -4.08
CA ILE A 115 10.11 -14.99 -3.93
C ILE A 115 10.24 -14.28 -5.28
N LYS A 116 10.49 -15.00 -6.38
CA LYS A 116 10.51 -14.40 -7.73
C LYS A 116 9.14 -13.84 -8.12
N ASP A 117 8.06 -14.54 -7.80
CA ASP A 117 6.71 -14.07 -8.08
C ASP A 117 6.38 -12.81 -7.25
N LEU A 118 6.78 -12.80 -5.98
CA LEU A 118 6.67 -11.63 -5.12
C LEU A 118 7.46 -10.43 -5.68
N LEU A 119 8.70 -10.63 -6.13
CA LEU A 119 9.49 -9.58 -6.76
C LEU A 119 8.82 -9.05 -8.03
N ALA A 120 8.26 -9.94 -8.87
CA ALA A 120 7.53 -9.54 -10.07
C ALA A 120 6.34 -8.62 -9.73
N TYR A 121 5.63 -8.87 -8.63
CA TYR A 121 4.61 -7.95 -8.13
C TYR A 121 5.19 -6.64 -7.60
N LEU A 122 6.25 -6.68 -6.80
CA LEU A 122 6.87 -5.47 -6.23
C LEU A 122 7.39 -4.52 -7.30
N HIS A 123 7.78 -5.02 -8.48
CA HIS A 123 8.15 -4.20 -9.64
C HIS A 123 6.96 -3.41 -10.23
N THR A 124 5.72 -3.76 -9.91
CA THR A 124 4.53 -3.04 -10.38
C THR A 124 4.15 -1.84 -9.50
N LEU A 125 4.75 -1.69 -8.34
CA LEU A 125 4.43 -0.65 -7.33
C LEU A 125 5.08 0.74 -7.62
#